data_46a830182e5878e35ed6e63611046842
#
_entry.id   46a830182e5878e35ed6e63611046842
#
_cell.length_a   1.000
_cell.length_b   1.000
_cell.length_c   1.000
_cell.angle_alpha   90.00
_cell.angle_beta   90.00
_cell.angle_gamma   90.00
#
_symmetry.space_group_name_H-M   'P 1'
#
loop_
_entity.id
_entity.type
_entity.pdbx_description
1 polymer ?
#
loop_
_entity_poly.entity_id
_entity_poly.type
_entity_poly.pdbx_seq_one_letter_code
_entity_poly.pdbx_strand_id
1 'polypeptide(L)'
;CRARAADVPHPHPPPPPLLIVLHLDSVRPPPPPLLLLLLLHLAILRPLPPLLLLPLSPTSPMPRLRLRRFSTAPMFHLLRRSSSSTTTSPPSRSWSPHAAFAAATERIRAGTLSREDAHHLFDELLRQATPVPSRSLNGLLAALARVPAPAACIRDGPALALGLFNRVCRDEAGARVAPPTVFTYGILMHCCCCAHRPDLGLALFGRFLRTGLKTNEIIATTFLKCLCYAKRTDEALNVLLHRMSELGCVPDAISYNIVLKSLCEDSMSQRALDLLQMMAKEGGGCSPNVVAYSTVIHGFFKEGETGKACNLFHEMMQQDVEPNVWTYSSIIDALCNARAMDKAELVLQQMVNKGVQPNNVTYNCMIHGYSTSGRWKEAAKLFREMKSRGLIPDTSTCNALMTYHCKHGRSKEAAEFFDAMTAKGHRDVISYCILLHGYANEGCFADMIDLFNSMESNGFVADCHVFTILIDAYAKRGMMDEAMLIFTEMREKGVSPNVVTYSTVIAALCRLGRLSDAMDRFNEMTDMGVQPNTAVYHSLIQGFCMHGDLVKVKEFVSEMMNKGIPRPDIAFFTSVINSLCKEGRVMNAQVSLTWL
;
A
#
# COMPACT_ATOMS: atom_id res chain seq x y z
N CYS A 1 85.74 16.15 5.01
CA CYS A 1 85.09 14.85 4.83
C CYS A 1 83.61 15.06 4.51
N ARG A 2 83.23 14.71 3.27
CA ARG A 2 81.91 14.90 2.72
C ARG A 2 80.96 13.83 3.28
N ALA A 3 79.88 14.25 3.94
CA ALA A 3 78.76 13.38 4.27
C ALA A 3 77.65 13.55 3.23
N ARG A 4 77.21 12.41 2.72
CA ARG A 4 76.12 12.31 1.72
C ARG A 4 74.77 12.64 2.40
N ALA A 5 74.00 13.51 1.74
CA ALA A 5 72.60 13.75 2.07
C ALA A 5 71.78 12.52 1.64
N ALA A 6 70.96 12.00 2.57
CA ALA A 6 69.99 10.95 2.32
C ALA A 6 68.73 11.52 1.70
N ASP A 7 68.29 10.95 0.58
CA ASP A 7 67.05 11.24 -0.12
C ASP A 7 65.85 10.90 0.79
N VAL A 8 65.01 11.90 1.04
CA VAL A 8 63.70 11.74 1.64
C VAL A 8 62.70 11.56 0.47
N PRO A 9 61.94 10.47 0.39
CA PRO A 9 60.95 10.31 -0.64
C PRO A 9 59.76 11.25 -0.42
N HIS A 10 59.44 12.04 -1.45
CA HIS A 10 58.24 12.85 -1.51
C HIS A 10 56.98 11.94 -1.45
N PRO A 11 55.92 12.37 -0.72
CA PRO A 11 54.66 11.64 -0.72
C PRO A 11 53.98 11.73 -2.11
N HIS A 12 53.61 10.57 -2.63
CA HIS A 12 52.85 10.43 -3.87
C HIS A 12 51.51 11.19 -3.74
N PRO A 13 51.03 11.88 -4.79
CA PRO A 13 49.72 12.48 -4.80
C PRO A 13 48.64 11.39 -4.67
N PRO A 14 47.48 11.68 -4.06
CA PRO A 14 46.39 10.73 -3.94
C PRO A 14 45.90 10.34 -5.36
N PRO A 15 45.49 9.07 -5.58
CA PRO A 15 44.97 8.64 -6.86
C PRO A 15 43.70 9.45 -7.21
N PRO A 16 43.47 9.74 -8.50
CA PRO A 16 42.28 10.43 -8.95
C PRO A 16 41.03 9.61 -8.58
N PRO A 17 39.87 10.27 -8.33
CA PRO A 17 38.65 9.55 -8.02
C PRO A 17 38.32 8.60 -9.16
N LEU A 18 38.12 7.31 -8.83
CA LEU A 18 37.73 6.27 -9.75
C LEU A 18 36.43 6.69 -10.48
N LEU A 19 36.60 7.13 -11.71
CA LEU A 19 35.50 7.32 -12.65
C LEU A 19 34.92 5.92 -12.94
N ILE A 20 33.77 5.61 -12.35
CA ILE A 20 33.02 4.40 -12.65
C ILE A 20 32.44 4.57 -14.05
N VAL A 21 33.20 4.21 -15.07
CA VAL A 21 32.69 4.04 -16.43
C VAL A 21 31.86 2.76 -16.42
N LEU A 22 30.54 2.92 -16.31
CA LEU A 22 29.59 1.83 -16.46
C LEU A 22 29.50 1.43 -17.93
N HIS A 23 30.43 0.57 -18.40
CA HIS A 23 30.26 -0.16 -19.66
C HIS A 23 29.13 -1.16 -19.47
N LEU A 24 27.98 -0.87 -20.07
CA LEU A 24 26.83 -1.76 -20.21
C LEU A 24 26.99 -2.52 -21.54
N ASP A 25 27.72 -3.63 -21.51
CA ASP A 25 27.58 -4.65 -22.55
C ASP A 25 26.36 -5.53 -22.22
N SER A 26 25.45 -5.50 -23.15
CA SER A 26 24.33 -6.41 -23.43
C SER A 26 24.11 -7.58 -22.46
N VAL A 27 23.24 -7.38 -21.46
CA VAL A 27 22.58 -8.49 -20.78
C VAL A 27 21.23 -8.70 -21.44
N ARG A 28 21.05 -9.83 -22.14
CA ARG A 28 19.75 -10.29 -22.65
C ARG A 28 18.79 -10.48 -21.47
N PRO A 29 17.52 -10.09 -21.61
CA PRO A 29 16.52 -10.33 -20.56
C PRO A 29 16.26 -11.84 -20.45
N PRO A 30 16.09 -12.38 -19.24
CA PRO A 30 15.67 -13.77 -19.03
C PRO A 30 14.20 -13.94 -19.43
N PRO A 31 13.78 -15.16 -19.84
CA PRO A 31 12.42 -15.43 -20.27
C PRO A 31 11.42 -15.34 -19.10
N PRO A 32 10.18 -14.91 -19.35
CA PRO A 32 9.20 -14.64 -18.31
C PRO A 32 8.39 -15.88 -17.93
N PRO A 33 8.56 -16.45 -16.73
CA PRO A 33 7.43 -17.12 -16.14
C PRO A 33 7.04 -16.70 -14.70
N LEU A 34 7.76 -15.79 -14.04
CA LEU A 34 7.42 -15.39 -12.66
C LEU A 34 6.53 -14.14 -12.55
N LEU A 35 6.50 -13.31 -13.56
CA LEU A 35 5.65 -12.10 -13.59
C LEU A 35 4.16 -12.44 -13.76
N LEU A 36 3.85 -13.58 -14.39
CA LEU A 36 2.46 -14.02 -14.63
C LEU A 36 1.78 -14.50 -13.33
N LEU A 37 2.52 -15.05 -12.38
CA LEU A 37 2.01 -15.51 -11.09
C LEU A 37 1.74 -14.35 -10.12
N LEU A 38 2.51 -13.26 -10.20
CA LEU A 38 2.28 -12.05 -9.39
C LEU A 38 1.13 -11.20 -9.93
N LEU A 39 0.92 -11.20 -11.24
CA LEU A 39 -0.21 -10.48 -11.87
C LEU A 39 -1.54 -11.20 -11.68
N LEU A 40 -1.56 -12.52 -11.52
CA LEU A 40 -2.76 -13.28 -11.19
C LEU A 40 -3.23 -13.06 -9.75
N HIS A 41 -2.34 -12.72 -8.82
CA HIS A 41 -2.74 -12.38 -7.44
C HIS A 41 -3.28 -10.95 -7.29
N LEU A 42 -2.93 -10.04 -8.21
CA LEU A 42 -3.42 -8.65 -8.22
C LEU A 42 -4.72 -8.46 -9.04
N ALA A 43 -5.10 -9.44 -9.86
CA ALA A 43 -6.31 -9.38 -10.69
C ALA A 43 -7.61 -9.74 -9.94
N ILE A 44 -7.53 -10.23 -8.70
CA ILE A 44 -8.71 -10.64 -7.90
C ILE A 44 -9.35 -9.48 -7.13
N LEU A 45 -8.78 -8.27 -7.18
CA LEU A 45 -9.28 -7.08 -6.45
C LEU A 45 -9.79 -5.98 -7.39
N ARG A 46 -10.61 -6.32 -8.40
CA ARG A 46 -11.39 -5.30 -9.12
C ARG A 46 -12.87 -5.43 -8.81
N PRO A 47 -13.56 -4.36 -8.39
CA PRO A 47 -15.01 -4.36 -8.24
C PRO A 47 -15.70 -4.40 -9.61
N LEU A 48 -16.77 -5.18 -9.70
CA LEU A 48 -17.66 -5.32 -10.85
C LEU A 48 -18.40 -4.01 -11.18
N PRO A 49 -18.71 -3.74 -12.46
CA PRO A 49 -19.47 -2.56 -12.86
C PRO A 49 -20.97 -2.69 -12.49
N PRO A 50 -21.69 -1.58 -12.35
CA PRO A 50 -23.09 -1.59 -11.92
C PRO A 50 -24.02 -2.06 -13.04
N LEU A 51 -24.88 -3.00 -12.72
CA LEU A 51 -25.98 -3.48 -13.56
C LEU A 51 -27.11 -2.43 -13.64
N LEU A 52 -27.59 -2.25 -14.85
CA LEU A 52 -28.72 -1.44 -15.28
C LEU A 52 -30.00 -1.73 -14.47
N LEU A 53 -30.60 -0.68 -13.94
CA LEU A 53 -31.93 -0.66 -13.35
C LEU A 53 -33.00 -0.63 -14.46
N LEU A 54 -33.86 -1.62 -14.49
CA LEU A 54 -35.19 -1.55 -15.11
C LEU A 54 -36.26 -1.45 -14.01
N PRO A 55 -37.34 -0.69 -14.22
CA PRO A 55 -38.33 -0.39 -13.19
C PRO A 55 -39.40 -1.48 -13.09
N LEU A 56 -39.71 -1.92 -11.86
CA LEU A 56 -40.92 -2.68 -11.56
C LEU A 56 -41.81 -1.89 -10.61
N SER A 57 -43.07 -1.82 -10.97
CA SER A 57 -44.19 -1.14 -10.32
C SER A 57 -44.65 -1.85 -9.04
N PRO A 58 -45.46 -1.16 -8.18
CA PRO A 58 -45.67 -1.58 -6.80
C PRO A 58 -46.97 -2.36 -6.62
N THR A 59 -46.95 -3.44 -5.81
CA THR A 59 -48.16 -3.92 -5.11
C THR A 59 -47.80 -4.69 -3.83
N SER A 60 -48.51 -4.24 -2.76
CA SER A 60 -48.95 -4.94 -1.56
C SER A 60 -48.06 -5.00 -0.31
N PRO A 61 -48.68 -5.07 0.89
CA PRO A 61 -48.18 -4.40 2.08
C PRO A 61 -47.45 -5.31 3.09
N MET A 62 -46.49 -4.74 3.80
CA MET A 62 -45.71 -5.33 4.88
C MET A 62 -46.45 -5.35 6.23
N PRO A 63 -46.27 -6.37 7.05
CA PRO A 63 -46.75 -6.36 8.45
C PRO A 63 -45.73 -5.67 9.38
N ARG A 64 -46.27 -4.85 10.26
CA ARG A 64 -45.53 -4.10 11.28
C ARG A 64 -45.03 -4.98 12.40
N LEU A 65 -43.72 -5.04 12.62
CA LEU A 65 -43.09 -5.57 13.83
C LEU A 65 -42.83 -4.44 14.84
N ARG A 66 -43.47 -4.58 15.99
CA ARG A 66 -43.29 -3.68 17.15
C ARG A 66 -41.95 -3.92 17.82
N LEU A 67 -41.09 -2.92 17.85
CA LEU A 67 -39.91 -2.88 18.72
C LEU A 67 -40.30 -2.29 20.08
N ARG A 68 -40.11 -3.11 21.13
CA ARG A 68 -40.20 -2.70 22.54
C ARG A 68 -39.02 -1.81 22.88
N ARG A 69 -39.33 -0.63 23.42
CA ARG A 69 -38.37 0.26 24.08
C ARG A 69 -37.97 -0.33 25.42
N PHE A 70 -36.70 -0.51 25.67
CA PHE A 70 -36.14 -0.60 27.03
C PHE A 70 -35.58 0.78 27.40
N SER A 71 -36.18 1.35 28.45
CA SER A 71 -35.74 2.54 29.16
C SER A 71 -34.81 2.12 30.30
N THR A 72 -33.61 2.69 30.34
CA THR A 72 -32.83 2.75 31.59
C THR A 72 -32.28 4.15 31.73
N ALA A 73 -32.90 4.91 32.63
CA ALA A 73 -32.36 6.14 33.17
C ALA A 73 -31.51 5.84 34.42
N PRO A 74 -30.48 6.59 34.70
CA PRO A 74 -29.99 6.74 36.06
C PRO A 74 -30.42 8.08 36.65
N MET A 75 -31.07 7.99 37.80
CA MET A 75 -31.37 9.07 38.72
C MET A 75 -30.10 9.80 39.19
N PHE A 76 -30.12 11.12 39.16
CA PHE A 76 -29.30 11.94 40.04
C PHE A 76 -30.18 12.88 40.87
N HIS A 77 -29.91 12.84 42.20
CA HIS A 77 -30.60 13.50 43.27
C HIS A 77 -30.53 15.02 43.19
N LEU A 78 -31.70 15.61 43.41
CA LEU A 78 -31.94 17.00 43.78
C LEU A 78 -31.26 17.34 45.11
N LEU A 79 -30.49 18.43 45.11
CA LEU A 79 -30.28 19.27 46.28
C LEU A 79 -30.71 20.69 45.94
N ARG A 80 -31.89 21.02 46.45
CA ARG A 80 -32.50 22.32 46.47
C ARG A 80 -31.85 23.14 47.59
N ARG A 81 -31.23 24.26 47.26
CA ARG A 81 -31.02 25.36 48.19
C ARG A 81 -31.54 26.66 47.56
N SER A 82 -32.58 27.16 48.18
CA SER A 82 -33.16 28.48 47.97
C SER A 82 -32.24 29.55 48.58
N SER A 83 -31.94 30.59 47.83
CA SER A 83 -31.71 31.95 48.34
C SER A 83 -31.91 32.98 47.24
N SER A 84 -32.84 33.83 47.51
CA SER A 84 -33.26 35.13 47.06
C SER A 84 -32.41 35.90 46.04
N SER A 85 -33.10 36.25 44.97
CA SER A 85 -33.17 37.54 44.24
C SER A 85 -32.03 38.55 44.36
N THR A 86 -31.31 38.74 43.26
CA THR A 86 -31.04 40.06 42.69
C THR A 86 -30.90 39.90 41.18
N THR A 87 -31.77 40.57 40.46
CA THR A 87 -31.80 40.72 39.01
C THR A 87 -30.61 41.58 38.58
N THR A 88 -29.58 40.90 38.05
CA THR A 88 -28.66 41.53 37.10
C THR A 88 -28.60 40.58 35.90
N SER A 89 -29.21 40.97 34.79
CA SER A 89 -29.07 40.37 33.50
C SER A 89 -27.55 40.24 33.17
N PRO A 90 -27.06 39.05 32.78
CA PRO A 90 -25.66 38.93 32.31
C PRO A 90 -25.52 39.80 31.06
N PRO A 91 -24.39 40.52 30.89
CA PRO A 91 -24.15 41.27 29.68
C PRO A 91 -24.20 40.27 28.51
N SER A 92 -25.06 40.55 27.54
CA SER A 92 -25.13 39.82 26.29
C SER A 92 -23.71 39.78 25.72
N ARG A 93 -23.07 38.62 25.78
CA ARG A 93 -21.81 38.40 25.07
C ARG A 93 -22.10 38.73 23.62
N SER A 94 -21.64 39.90 23.17
CA SER A 94 -21.74 40.30 21.77
C SER A 94 -21.12 39.16 20.93
N TRP A 95 -21.92 38.51 20.15
CA TRP A 95 -21.49 37.46 19.25
C TRP A 95 -20.40 38.04 18.34
N SER A 96 -19.21 37.45 18.35
CA SER A 96 -18.08 37.88 17.52
C SER A 96 -17.80 36.80 16.45
N PRO A 97 -17.92 37.14 15.16
CA PRO A 97 -17.62 36.21 14.07
C PRO A 97 -16.20 35.63 14.20
N HIS A 98 -15.23 36.45 14.58
CA HIS A 98 -13.85 36.02 14.75
C HIS A 98 -13.70 34.96 15.84
N ALA A 99 -14.32 35.13 16.99
CA ALA A 99 -14.27 34.16 18.09
C ALA A 99 -14.98 32.86 17.74
N ALA A 100 -16.13 32.93 17.04
CA ALA A 100 -16.86 31.75 16.58
C ALA A 100 -16.05 30.91 15.57
N PHE A 101 -15.38 31.55 14.61
CA PHE A 101 -14.52 30.87 13.65
C PHE A 101 -13.27 30.30 14.29
N ALA A 102 -12.66 31.00 15.24
CA ALA A 102 -11.52 30.49 15.99
C ALA A 102 -11.89 29.22 16.79
N ALA A 103 -13.04 29.27 17.49
CA ALA A 103 -13.56 28.11 18.22
C ALA A 103 -13.88 26.93 17.29
N ALA A 104 -14.50 27.19 16.13
CA ALA A 104 -14.75 26.15 15.13
C ALA A 104 -13.45 25.56 14.58
N THR A 105 -12.44 26.37 14.33
CA THR A 105 -11.11 25.90 13.87
C THR A 105 -10.44 25.00 14.90
N GLU A 106 -10.54 25.32 16.19
CA GLU A 106 -10.03 24.45 17.27
C GLU A 106 -10.83 23.14 17.36
N ARG A 107 -12.15 23.19 17.22
CA ARG A 107 -12.99 21.98 17.18
C ARG A 107 -12.68 21.10 15.97
N ILE A 108 -12.31 21.68 14.82
CA ILE A 108 -11.84 20.93 13.65
C ILE A 108 -10.52 20.21 13.98
N ARG A 109 -9.57 20.91 14.60
CA ARG A 109 -8.28 20.30 14.99
C ARG A 109 -8.45 19.19 16.02
N ALA A 110 -9.40 19.35 16.95
CA ALA A 110 -9.75 18.35 17.95
C ALA A 110 -10.62 17.19 17.38
N GLY A 111 -11.06 17.27 16.12
CA GLY A 111 -11.92 16.25 15.49
C GLY A 111 -13.35 16.23 16.02
N THR A 112 -13.81 17.27 16.72
CA THR A 112 -15.12 17.35 17.42
C THR A 112 -16.18 18.17 16.68
N LEU A 113 -15.83 18.82 15.55
CA LEU A 113 -16.80 19.57 14.76
C LEU A 113 -17.59 18.62 13.85
N SER A 114 -18.93 18.65 13.96
CA SER A 114 -19.79 17.90 13.04
C SER A 114 -20.05 18.69 11.75
N ARG A 115 -20.54 18.00 10.70
CA ARG A 115 -20.99 18.65 9.47
C ARG A 115 -22.17 19.61 9.72
N GLU A 116 -23.09 19.22 10.60
CA GLU A 116 -24.24 19.99 10.97
C GLU A 116 -23.84 21.27 11.73
N ASP A 117 -22.93 21.17 12.69
CA ASP A 117 -22.38 22.34 13.40
C ASP A 117 -21.71 23.33 12.44
N ALA A 118 -20.99 22.86 11.42
CA ALA A 118 -20.38 23.73 10.43
C ALA A 118 -21.42 24.48 9.59
N HIS A 119 -22.50 23.82 9.21
CA HIS A 119 -23.64 24.47 8.53
C HIS A 119 -24.35 25.44 9.44
N HIS A 120 -24.63 25.10 10.70
CA HIS A 120 -25.26 26.00 11.69
C HIS A 120 -24.42 27.25 11.94
N LEU A 121 -23.11 27.10 12.09
CA LEU A 121 -22.22 28.26 12.24
C LEU A 121 -22.30 29.18 11.01
N PHE A 122 -22.37 28.60 9.82
CA PHE A 122 -22.53 29.36 8.59
C PHE A 122 -23.89 30.05 8.46
N ASP A 123 -24.97 29.40 8.87
CA ASP A 123 -26.33 29.97 8.91
C ASP A 123 -26.40 31.14 9.87
N GLU A 124 -25.80 31.03 11.05
CA GLU A 124 -25.72 32.10 12.03
C GLU A 124 -24.94 33.30 11.48
N LEU A 125 -23.82 33.05 10.79
CA LEU A 125 -23.06 34.08 10.09
C LEU A 125 -23.86 34.85 9.05
N LEU A 126 -24.66 34.15 8.25
CA LEU A 126 -25.49 34.77 7.21
C LEU A 126 -26.64 35.57 7.78
N ARG A 127 -27.10 35.28 9.02
CA ARG A 127 -28.17 36.04 9.72
C ARG A 127 -27.65 37.32 10.36
N GLN A 128 -26.36 37.39 10.69
CA GLN A 128 -25.78 38.53 11.42
C GLN A 128 -25.51 39.72 10.49
N ALA A 129 -25.72 40.93 11.02
CA ALA A 129 -25.53 42.18 10.27
C ALA A 129 -24.08 42.63 10.13
N THR A 130 -23.12 42.01 10.88
CA THR A 130 -21.73 42.39 10.86
C THR A 130 -20.97 41.64 9.74
N PRO A 131 -20.20 42.33 8.89
CA PRO A 131 -19.42 41.68 7.84
C PRO A 131 -18.37 40.70 8.43
N VAL A 132 -18.33 39.49 7.89
CA VAL A 132 -17.33 38.47 8.28
C VAL A 132 -15.99 38.83 7.67
N PRO A 133 -14.90 38.95 8.45
CA PRO A 133 -13.58 39.16 7.89
C PRO A 133 -13.13 37.97 7.00
N SER A 134 -12.68 38.25 5.78
CA SER A 134 -12.17 37.23 4.84
C SER A 134 -11.09 36.33 5.45
N ARG A 135 -10.28 36.88 6.38
CA ARG A 135 -9.23 36.13 7.08
C ARG A 135 -9.79 34.99 7.95
N SER A 136 -10.90 35.24 8.65
CA SER A 136 -11.55 34.25 9.51
C SER A 136 -12.21 33.14 8.68
N LEU A 137 -12.88 33.51 7.60
CA LEU A 137 -13.46 32.56 6.64
C LEU A 137 -12.37 31.68 6.00
N ASN A 138 -11.29 32.29 5.52
CA ASN A 138 -10.17 31.57 4.93
C ASN A 138 -9.50 30.61 5.93
N GLY A 139 -9.41 31.02 7.21
CA GLY A 139 -8.91 30.16 8.30
C GLY A 139 -9.74 28.90 8.50
N LEU A 140 -11.07 29.04 8.51
CA LEU A 140 -12.00 27.91 8.63
C LEU A 140 -11.89 26.98 7.40
N LEU A 141 -11.94 27.55 6.19
CA LEU A 141 -11.83 26.78 4.94
C LEU A 141 -10.51 26.02 4.88
N ALA A 142 -9.40 26.66 5.26
CA ALA A 142 -8.08 26.02 5.34
C ALA A 142 -8.00 24.90 6.38
N ALA A 143 -8.67 25.06 7.51
CA ALA A 143 -8.71 24.02 8.55
C ALA A 143 -9.52 22.81 8.05
N LEU A 144 -10.69 23.03 7.44
CA LEU A 144 -11.49 21.96 6.83
C LEU A 144 -10.72 21.21 5.72
N ALA A 145 -9.96 21.96 4.90
CA ALA A 145 -9.16 21.39 3.82
C ALA A 145 -8.07 20.41 4.29
N ARG A 146 -7.60 20.57 5.51
CA ARG A 146 -6.51 19.79 6.09
C ARG A 146 -6.97 18.59 6.91
N VAL A 147 -8.26 18.38 7.07
CA VAL A 147 -8.79 17.23 7.81
C VAL A 147 -8.47 15.95 7.04
N PRO A 148 -7.64 15.03 7.58
CA PRO A 148 -7.39 13.76 6.93
C PRO A 148 -8.65 12.89 6.92
N ALA A 149 -8.94 12.23 5.82
CA ALA A 149 -10.02 11.26 5.75
C ALA A 149 -9.57 9.90 6.33
N PRO A 150 -10.39 9.20 7.14
CA PRO A 150 -11.67 9.61 7.72
C PRO A 150 -11.50 10.13 9.16
N ALA A 151 -11.78 11.42 9.39
CA ALA A 151 -11.93 11.93 10.75
C ALA A 151 -13.34 11.59 11.29
N ALA A 152 -13.43 11.31 12.58
CA ALA A 152 -14.61 10.74 13.23
C ALA A 152 -15.94 11.52 12.99
N CYS A 153 -15.87 12.84 12.75
CA CYS A 153 -17.05 13.70 12.60
C CYS A 153 -17.26 14.29 11.21
N ILE A 154 -16.21 14.38 10.38
CA ILE A 154 -16.27 14.95 9.02
C ILE A 154 -15.69 13.94 8.03
N ARG A 155 -16.55 13.30 7.23
CA ARG A 155 -16.11 12.28 6.24
C ARG A 155 -15.34 12.87 5.07
N ASP A 156 -15.64 14.13 4.69
CA ASP A 156 -15.04 14.81 3.54
C ASP A 156 -14.95 16.32 3.84
N GLY A 157 -13.86 16.72 4.48
CA GLY A 157 -13.59 18.12 4.82
C GLY A 157 -13.49 19.04 3.60
N PRO A 158 -12.75 18.65 2.52
CA PRO A 158 -12.67 19.42 1.29
C PRO A 158 -14.02 19.66 0.60
N ALA A 159 -14.88 18.64 0.50
CA ALA A 159 -16.22 18.81 -0.08
C ALA A 159 -17.12 19.73 0.77
N LEU A 160 -17.00 19.65 2.10
CA LEU A 160 -17.70 20.57 2.99
C LEU A 160 -17.22 22.01 2.81
N ALA A 161 -15.90 22.25 2.73
CA ALA A 161 -15.34 23.59 2.48
C ALA A 161 -15.85 24.18 1.16
N LEU A 162 -15.91 23.38 0.10
CA LEU A 162 -16.45 23.81 -1.20
C LEU A 162 -17.96 24.10 -1.12
N GLY A 163 -18.73 23.28 -0.42
CA GLY A 163 -20.16 23.48 -0.18
C GLY A 163 -20.45 24.80 0.53
N LEU A 164 -19.70 25.10 1.59
CA LEU A 164 -19.81 26.35 2.34
C LEU A 164 -19.42 27.57 1.48
N PHE A 165 -18.34 27.45 0.69
CA PHE A 165 -17.95 28.51 -0.24
C PHE A 165 -19.02 28.79 -1.32
N ASN A 166 -19.63 27.76 -1.87
CA ASN A 166 -20.71 27.94 -2.85
C ASN A 166 -21.91 28.68 -2.27
N ARG A 167 -22.21 28.51 -0.98
CA ARG A 167 -23.25 29.27 -0.29
C ARG A 167 -22.87 30.75 -0.12
N VAL A 168 -21.60 31.04 0.17
CA VAL A 168 -21.08 32.43 0.23
C VAL A 168 -21.22 33.15 -1.12
N CYS A 169 -21.01 32.42 -2.22
CA CYS A 169 -21.03 32.98 -3.57
C CYS A 169 -22.42 33.10 -4.18
N ARG A 170 -23.45 32.50 -3.57
CA ARG A 170 -24.85 32.74 -3.98
C ARG A 170 -25.33 34.07 -3.43
N ASP A 171 -26.24 34.72 -4.14
CA ASP A 171 -26.78 36.04 -3.77
C ASP A 171 -27.50 36.09 -2.39
N GLU A 172 -27.72 34.92 -1.76
CA GLU A 172 -28.23 34.77 -0.40
C GLU A 172 -27.36 35.47 0.66
N ALA A 173 -26.04 35.62 0.39
CA ALA A 173 -25.13 36.25 1.35
C ALA A 173 -25.12 37.78 1.32
N GLY A 174 -25.61 38.40 0.24
CA GLY A 174 -25.65 39.85 0.07
C GLY A 174 -24.30 40.54 0.36
N ALA A 175 -24.35 41.82 0.74
CA ALA A 175 -23.17 42.61 1.13
C ALA A 175 -22.56 42.23 2.50
N ARG A 176 -23.03 41.14 3.13
CA ARG A 176 -22.66 40.72 4.50
C ARG A 176 -21.38 39.93 4.61
N VAL A 177 -20.88 39.39 3.48
CA VAL A 177 -19.64 38.64 3.45
C VAL A 177 -18.65 39.36 2.53
N ALA A 178 -17.44 39.57 2.98
CA ALA A 178 -16.40 40.15 2.14
C ALA A 178 -16.18 39.28 0.89
N PRO A 179 -15.96 39.89 -0.29
CA PRO A 179 -15.80 39.17 -1.53
C PRO A 179 -14.62 38.19 -1.43
N PRO A 180 -14.69 37.00 -2.08
CA PRO A 180 -13.62 36.04 -2.07
C PRO A 180 -12.32 36.63 -2.59
N THR A 181 -11.24 36.39 -1.87
CA THR A 181 -9.90 36.89 -2.21
C THR A 181 -9.09 35.83 -2.99
N VAL A 182 -7.96 36.22 -3.53
CA VAL A 182 -6.96 35.31 -4.16
C VAL A 182 -6.66 34.14 -3.23
N PHE A 183 -6.47 34.39 -1.94
CA PHE A 183 -6.20 33.35 -0.93
C PHE A 183 -7.38 32.37 -0.77
N THR A 184 -8.60 32.86 -0.85
CA THR A 184 -9.81 32.01 -0.77
C THR A 184 -9.85 31.01 -1.92
N TYR A 185 -9.61 31.45 -3.15
CA TYR A 185 -9.54 30.58 -4.31
C TYR A 185 -8.38 29.58 -4.23
N GLY A 186 -7.19 30.03 -3.79
CA GLY A 186 -6.02 29.15 -3.61
C GLY A 186 -6.30 28.02 -2.61
N ILE A 187 -6.91 28.33 -1.46
CA ILE A 187 -7.28 27.32 -0.47
C ILE A 187 -8.27 26.30 -1.06
N LEU A 188 -9.31 26.76 -1.75
CA LEU A 188 -10.33 25.89 -2.31
C LEU A 188 -9.80 25.02 -3.45
N MET A 189 -8.97 25.56 -4.33
CA MET A 189 -8.31 24.77 -5.36
C MET A 189 -7.41 23.68 -4.74
N HIS A 190 -6.66 24.04 -3.68
CA HIS A 190 -5.88 23.07 -2.93
C HIS A 190 -6.76 22.00 -2.27
N CYS A 191 -7.93 22.35 -1.71
CA CYS A 191 -8.91 21.41 -1.19
C CYS A 191 -9.37 20.41 -2.26
N CYS A 192 -9.67 20.90 -3.46
CA CYS A 192 -10.07 20.04 -4.58
C CYS A 192 -8.98 19.06 -4.97
N CYS A 193 -7.69 19.47 -4.95
CA CYS A 193 -6.57 18.56 -5.16
C CYS A 193 -6.49 17.49 -4.08
N CYS A 194 -6.62 17.84 -2.80
CA CYS A 194 -6.61 16.89 -1.68
C CYS A 194 -7.79 15.90 -1.71
N ALA A 195 -8.94 16.34 -2.24
CA ALA A 195 -10.13 15.50 -2.42
C ALA A 195 -10.11 14.64 -3.70
N HIS A 196 -8.99 14.64 -4.43
CA HIS A 196 -8.87 13.97 -5.74
C HIS A 196 -9.93 14.39 -6.77
N ARG A 197 -10.35 15.67 -6.71
CA ARG A 197 -11.33 16.30 -7.60
C ARG A 197 -10.70 17.48 -8.37
N PRO A 198 -9.68 17.22 -9.20
CA PRO A 198 -8.99 18.27 -9.94
C PRO A 198 -9.91 19.02 -10.92
N ASP A 199 -10.96 18.37 -11.43
CA ASP A 199 -12.01 18.95 -12.27
C ASP A 199 -12.65 20.19 -11.62
N LEU A 200 -12.98 20.11 -10.33
CA LEU A 200 -13.51 21.23 -9.56
C LEU A 200 -12.46 22.32 -9.32
N GLY A 201 -11.19 21.93 -9.12
CA GLY A 201 -10.09 22.88 -9.02
C GLY A 201 -9.91 23.72 -10.30
N LEU A 202 -9.98 23.08 -11.46
CA LEU A 202 -9.91 23.75 -12.76
C LEU A 202 -11.12 24.68 -13.00
N ALA A 203 -12.33 24.24 -12.62
CA ALA A 203 -13.52 25.07 -12.71
C ALA A 203 -13.43 26.32 -11.80
N LEU A 204 -12.86 26.15 -10.59
CA LEU A 204 -12.60 27.27 -9.67
C LEU A 204 -11.57 28.25 -10.25
N PHE A 205 -10.52 27.79 -10.93
CA PHE A 205 -9.57 28.65 -11.61
C PHE A 205 -10.24 29.46 -12.73
N GLY A 206 -11.07 28.82 -13.55
CA GLY A 206 -11.84 29.52 -14.58
C GLY A 206 -12.81 30.57 -14.00
N ARG A 207 -13.37 30.31 -12.79
CA ARG A 207 -14.18 31.29 -12.08
C ARG A 207 -13.33 32.43 -11.51
N PHE A 208 -12.15 32.12 -10.96
CA PHE A 208 -11.18 33.10 -10.48
C PHE A 208 -10.80 34.10 -11.57
N LEU A 209 -10.46 33.64 -12.77
CA LEU A 209 -10.11 34.52 -13.90
C LEU A 209 -11.25 35.50 -14.24
N ARG A 210 -12.51 35.07 -14.13
CA ARG A 210 -13.68 35.93 -14.39
C ARG A 210 -13.88 37.01 -13.33
N THR A 211 -13.28 36.91 -12.16
CA THR A 211 -13.35 37.94 -11.11
C THR A 211 -12.46 39.16 -11.40
N GLY A 212 -11.53 39.06 -12.34
CA GLY A 212 -10.55 40.10 -12.63
C GLY A 212 -9.46 40.28 -11.56
N LEU A 213 -9.40 39.39 -10.56
CA LEU A 213 -8.35 39.41 -9.54
C LEU A 213 -6.99 39.06 -10.16
N LYS A 214 -5.94 39.78 -9.76
CA LYS A 214 -4.58 39.47 -10.21
C LYS A 214 -4.13 38.10 -9.72
N THR A 215 -3.57 37.30 -10.62
CA THR A 215 -2.97 36.00 -10.30
C THR A 215 -1.71 36.21 -9.47
N ASN A 216 -1.40 35.28 -8.60
CA ASN A 216 -0.11 35.18 -7.91
C ASN A 216 0.50 33.79 -8.09
N GLU A 217 1.76 33.65 -7.74
CA GLU A 217 2.52 32.39 -7.88
C GLU A 217 1.83 31.19 -7.22
N ILE A 218 1.19 31.39 -6.04
CA ILE A 218 0.48 30.31 -5.31
C ILE A 218 -0.72 29.79 -6.11
N ILE A 219 -1.52 30.68 -6.71
CA ILE A 219 -2.66 30.28 -7.56
C ILE A 219 -2.19 29.57 -8.81
N ALA A 220 -1.16 30.14 -9.49
CA ALA A 220 -0.61 29.56 -10.71
C ALA A 220 -0.03 28.15 -10.44
N THR A 221 0.75 28.00 -9.38
CA THR A 221 1.32 26.70 -8.95
C THR A 221 0.24 25.70 -8.54
N THR A 222 -0.83 26.14 -7.86
CA THR A 222 -1.97 25.28 -7.50
C THR A 222 -2.76 24.87 -8.76
N PHE A 223 -2.87 25.75 -9.75
CA PHE A 223 -3.48 25.45 -11.03
C PHE A 223 -2.69 24.39 -11.82
N LEU A 224 -1.35 24.53 -11.90
CA LEU A 224 -0.47 23.49 -12.44
C LEU A 224 -0.71 22.14 -11.74
N LYS A 225 -0.79 22.14 -10.42
CA LYS A 225 -1.04 20.95 -9.64
C LYS A 225 -2.40 20.30 -9.97
N CYS A 226 -3.46 21.11 -10.18
CA CYS A 226 -4.75 20.59 -10.63
C CYS A 226 -4.66 19.96 -12.02
N LEU A 227 -3.93 20.56 -12.97
CA LEU A 227 -3.73 19.99 -14.30
C LEU A 227 -3.00 18.65 -14.25
N CYS A 228 -1.92 18.57 -13.47
CA CYS A 228 -1.16 17.33 -13.27
C CYS A 228 -2.02 16.21 -12.66
N TYR A 229 -2.80 16.50 -11.62
CA TYR A 229 -3.73 15.53 -11.04
C TYR A 229 -4.87 15.11 -11.98
N ALA A 230 -5.27 15.99 -12.90
CA ALA A 230 -6.23 15.69 -13.95
C ALA A 230 -5.63 14.87 -15.11
N LYS A 231 -4.34 14.50 -15.03
CA LYS A 231 -3.59 13.84 -16.11
C LYS A 231 -3.54 14.64 -17.41
N ARG A 232 -3.55 15.98 -17.30
CA ARG A 232 -3.42 16.94 -18.39
C ARG A 232 -2.02 17.54 -18.40
N THR A 233 -1.00 16.67 -18.43
CA THR A 233 0.41 17.04 -18.23
C THR A 233 0.95 17.89 -19.37
N ASP A 234 0.47 17.69 -20.62
CA ASP A 234 0.84 18.54 -21.76
C ASP A 234 0.35 19.98 -21.59
N GLU A 235 -0.86 20.15 -21.07
CA GLU A 235 -1.38 21.48 -20.78
C GLU A 235 -0.65 22.13 -19.61
N ALA A 236 -0.29 21.35 -18.58
CA ALA A 236 0.52 21.86 -17.48
C ALA A 236 1.89 22.36 -17.97
N LEU A 237 2.52 21.62 -18.89
CA LEU A 237 3.78 22.04 -19.51
C LEU A 237 3.62 23.35 -20.30
N ASN A 238 2.57 23.46 -21.11
CA ASN A 238 2.28 24.69 -21.85
C ASN A 238 2.01 25.88 -20.92
N VAL A 239 1.28 25.67 -19.83
CA VAL A 239 1.04 26.71 -18.82
C VAL A 239 2.34 27.12 -18.16
N LEU A 240 3.20 26.18 -17.79
CA LEU A 240 4.49 26.46 -17.15
C LEU A 240 5.39 27.32 -18.06
N LEU A 241 5.54 26.93 -19.35
CA LEU A 241 6.51 27.53 -20.24
C LEU A 241 6.05 28.85 -20.85
N HIS A 242 4.74 29.04 -21.06
CA HIS A 242 4.23 30.18 -21.82
C HIS A 242 3.20 30.99 -21.02
N ARG A 243 2.20 30.36 -20.39
CA ARG A 243 1.08 31.09 -19.84
C ARG A 243 1.32 31.71 -18.47
N MET A 244 2.27 31.19 -17.67
CA MET A 244 2.58 31.81 -16.38
C MET A 244 3.08 33.24 -16.57
N SER A 245 3.90 33.49 -17.56
CA SER A 245 4.40 34.84 -17.91
C SER A 245 3.24 35.77 -18.34
N GLU A 246 2.29 35.27 -19.14
CA GLU A 246 1.07 36.00 -19.52
C GLU A 246 0.20 36.36 -18.31
N LEU A 247 0.17 35.51 -17.29
CA LEU A 247 -0.54 35.74 -16.03
C LEU A 247 0.23 36.65 -15.05
N GLY A 248 1.39 37.16 -15.47
CA GLY A 248 2.26 38.01 -14.64
C GLY A 248 2.96 37.27 -13.50
N CYS A 249 3.14 35.93 -13.61
CA CYS A 249 3.82 35.08 -12.66
C CYS A 249 5.10 34.53 -13.27
N VAL A 250 6.19 34.52 -12.50
CA VAL A 250 7.43 33.88 -12.91
C VAL A 250 7.45 32.44 -12.42
N PRO A 251 7.71 31.43 -13.29
CA PRO A 251 7.87 30.06 -12.87
C PRO A 251 9.01 29.93 -11.85
N ASP A 252 8.77 29.24 -10.76
CA ASP A 252 9.75 28.95 -9.71
C ASP A 252 10.12 27.45 -9.70
N ALA A 253 11.12 27.08 -8.92
CA ALA A 253 11.56 25.69 -8.78
C ALA A 253 10.43 24.75 -8.33
N ILE A 254 9.42 25.24 -7.59
CA ILE A 254 8.28 24.45 -7.15
C ILE A 254 7.37 24.14 -8.35
N SER A 255 7.11 25.12 -9.21
CA SER A 255 6.31 24.97 -10.43
C SER A 255 6.93 23.95 -11.38
N TYR A 256 8.25 24.03 -11.61
CA TYR A 256 8.99 23.03 -12.40
C TYR A 256 8.91 21.65 -11.79
N ASN A 257 9.15 21.50 -10.47
CA ASN A 257 9.12 20.21 -9.79
C ASN A 257 7.75 19.52 -9.85
N ILE A 258 6.63 20.27 -9.85
CA ILE A 258 5.28 19.72 -10.01
C ILE A 258 5.12 19.08 -11.39
N VAL A 259 5.57 19.76 -12.44
CA VAL A 259 5.44 19.26 -13.82
C VAL A 259 6.43 18.12 -14.09
N LEU A 260 7.68 18.23 -13.61
CA LEU A 260 8.68 17.14 -13.67
C LEU A 260 8.12 15.86 -13.03
N LYS A 261 7.53 15.97 -11.84
CA LYS A 261 6.92 14.83 -11.14
C LYS A 261 5.78 14.22 -11.95
N SER A 262 4.90 15.04 -12.53
CA SER A 262 3.79 14.56 -13.35
C SER A 262 4.29 13.83 -14.61
N LEU A 263 5.30 14.37 -15.30
CA LEU A 263 5.91 13.71 -16.46
C LEU A 263 6.48 12.34 -16.11
N CYS A 264 7.20 12.24 -14.98
CA CYS A 264 7.76 10.96 -14.52
C CYS A 264 6.67 9.97 -14.06
N GLU A 265 5.58 10.46 -13.44
CA GLU A 265 4.43 9.61 -13.07
C GLU A 265 3.70 9.05 -14.30
N ASP A 266 3.66 9.81 -15.39
CA ASP A 266 3.05 9.43 -16.67
C ASP A 266 4.03 8.67 -17.60
N SER A 267 5.20 8.24 -17.09
CA SER A 267 6.25 7.51 -17.83
C SER A 267 6.77 8.27 -19.05
N MET A 268 6.98 9.57 -18.88
CA MET A 268 7.54 10.47 -19.89
C MET A 268 8.87 11.10 -19.41
N SER A 269 9.76 10.28 -18.81
CA SER A 269 10.99 10.76 -18.16
C SER A 269 11.98 11.41 -19.13
N GLN A 270 11.92 11.08 -20.42
CA GLN A 270 12.74 11.79 -21.42
C GLN A 270 12.31 13.26 -21.56
N ARG A 271 11.01 13.53 -21.60
CA ARG A 271 10.48 14.92 -21.62
C ARG A 271 10.76 15.65 -20.31
N ALA A 272 10.77 14.92 -19.19
CA ALA A 272 11.18 15.48 -17.91
C ALA A 272 12.66 15.87 -17.91
N LEU A 273 13.54 15.09 -18.55
CA LEU A 273 14.95 15.45 -18.74
C LEU A 273 15.09 16.71 -19.61
N ASP A 274 14.36 16.79 -20.72
CA ASP A 274 14.38 17.95 -21.59
C ASP A 274 13.95 19.23 -20.82
N LEU A 275 12.91 19.12 -19.99
CA LEU A 275 12.45 20.21 -19.12
C LEU A 275 13.49 20.57 -18.05
N LEU A 276 14.17 19.60 -17.46
CA LEU A 276 15.25 19.81 -16.49
C LEU A 276 16.42 20.57 -17.13
N GLN A 277 16.79 20.23 -18.38
CA GLN A 277 17.84 20.91 -19.14
C GLN A 277 17.43 22.34 -19.53
N MET A 278 16.16 22.57 -19.83
CA MET A 278 15.65 23.93 -20.05
C MET A 278 15.74 24.77 -18.78
N MET A 279 15.33 24.22 -17.63
CA MET A 279 15.47 24.86 -16.32
C MET A 279 16.93 25.25 -16.02
N ALA A 280 17.91 24.43 -16.42
CA ALA A 280 19.33 24.71 -16.27
C ALA A 280 19.82 25.85 -17.17
N LYS A 281 19.25 26.00 -18.39
CA LYS A 281 19.65 27.02 -19.35
C LYS A 281 19.08 28.41 -19.06
N GLU A 282 17.88 28.48 -18.47
CA GLU A 282 17.20 29.75 -18.21
C GLU A 282 17.89 30.60 -17.14
N GLY A 283 18.74 30.02 -16.30
CA GLY A 283 19.57 30.74 -15.33
C GLY A 283 18.76 31.65 -14.39
N GLY A 284 19.32 32.07 -13.27
CA GLY A 284 18.71 33.14 -12.47
C GLY A 284 17.51 32.72 -11.62
N GLY A 285 17.66 31.97 -10.59
CA GLY A 285 16.64 31.65 -9.57
C GLY A 285 15.88 30.34 -9.79
N CYS A 286 15.93 29.75 -10.98
CA CYS A 286 15.27 28.48 -11.31
C CYS A 286 16.24 27.34 -11.60
N SER A 287 17.49 27.39 -11.11
CA SER A 287 18.44 26.29 -11.32
C SER A 287 17.92 24.95 -10.76
N PRO A 288 18.17 23.84 -11.48
CA PRO A 288 17.79 22.51 -11.01
C PRO A 288 18.34 22.21 -9.63
N ASN A 289 17.50 21.78 -8.74
CA ASN A 289 17.86 21.45 -7.35
C ASN A 289 17.83 19.92 -7.13
N VAL A 290 18.23 19.49 -5.93
CA VAL A 290 18.23 18.07 -5.54
C VAL A 290 16.89 17.38 -5.81
N VAL A 291 15.75 18.08 -5.60
CA VAL A 291 14.41 17.53 -5.83
C VAL A 291 14.15 17.29 -7.31
N ALA A 292 14.52 18.24 -8.17
CA ALA A 292 14.36 18.13 -9.62
C ALA A 292 15.15 16.94 -10.19
N TYR A 293 16.46 16.90 -9.92
CA TYR A 293 17.32 15.78 -10.34
C TYR A 293 16.80 14.43 -9.83
N SER A 294 16.53 14.34 -8.52
CA SER A 294 16.09 13.09 -7.91
C SER A 294 14.76 12.59 -8.48
N THR A 295 13.84 13.51 -8.82
CA THR A 295 12.54 13.16 -9.43
C THR A 295 12.73 12.53 -10.79
N VAL A 296 13.59 13.10 -11.64
CA VAL A 296 13.84 12.59 -13.01
C VAL A 296 14.66 11.29 -12.95
N ILE A 297 15.66 11.20 -12.07
CA ILE A 297 16.42 9.96 -11.83
C ILE A 297 15.48 8.81 -11.44
N HIS A 298 14.56 9.06 -10.49
CA HIS A 298 13.57 8.07 -10.07
C HIS A 298 12.61 7.69 -11.23
N GLY A 299 12.20 8.66 -12.04
CA GLY A 299 11.40 8.42 -13.25
C GLY A 299 12.06 7.44 -14.21
N PHE A 300 13.33 7.68 -14.57
CA PHE A 300 14.10 6.77 -15.42
C PHE A 300 14.26 5.36 -14.84
N PHE A 301 14.48 5.24 -13.55
CA PHE A 301 14.53 3.93 -12.90
C PHE A 301 13.18 3.22 -12.99
N LYS A 302 12.08 3.92 -12.79
CA LYS A 302 10.72 3.36 -12.92
C LYS A 302 10.43 2.86 -14.34
N GLU A 303 10.96 3.52 -15.35
CA GLU A 303 10.85 3.14 -16.77
C GLU A 303 11.86 2.04 -17.17
N GLY A 304 12.76 1.63 -16.27
CA GLY A 304 13.81 0.63 -16.55
C GLY A 304 15.05 1.19 -17.24
N GLU A 305 15.11 2.47 -17.51
CA GLU A 305 16.21 3.19 -18.18
C GLU A 305 17.38 3.48 -17.21
N THR A 306 17.93 2.41 -16.63
CA THR A 306 18.97 2.49 -15.58
C THR A 306 20.22 3.25 -16.03
N GLY A 307 20.61 3.13 -17.31
CA GLY A 307 21.76 3.84 -17.87
C GLY A 307 21.58 5.36 -17.84
N LYS A 308 20.42 5.85 -18.28
CA LYS A 308 20.11 7.29 -18.28
C LYS A 308 20.02 7.83 -16.85
N ALA A 309 19.41 7.07 -15.94
CA ALA A 309 19.34 7.42 -14.53
C ALA A 309 20.72 7.60 -13.90
N CYS A 310 21.65 6.66 -14.15
CA CYS A 310 23.02 6.74 -13.66
C CYS A 310 23.79 7.92 -14.26
N ASN A 311 23.62 8.19 -15.57
CA ASN A 311 24.26 9.34 -16.20
C ASN A 311 23.77 10.65 -15.62
N LEU A 312 22.46 10.79 -15.39
CA LEU A 312 21.88 11.96 -14.77
C LEU A 312 22.34 12.16 -13.32
N PHE A 313 22.54 11.05 -12.57
CA PHE A 313 23.11 11.10 -11.24
C PHE A 313 24.57 11.61 -11.25
N HIS A 314 25.38 11.20 -12.23
CA HIS A 314 26.73 11.74 -12.40
C HIS A 314 26.71 13.23 -12.77
N GLU A 315 25.81 13.63 -13.68
CA GLU A 315 25.62 15.04 -14.06
C GLU A 315 25.25 15.88 -12.83
N MET A 316 24.32 15.42 -11.99
CA MET A 316 23.93 16.08 -10.74
C MET A 316 25.16 16.38 -9.86
N MET A 317 26.08 15.42 -9.71
CA MET A 317 27.29 15.61 -8.93
C MET A 317 28.32 16.55 -9.59
N GLN A 318 28.39 16.57 -10.94
CA GLN A 318 29.24 17.47 -11.69
C GLN A 318 28.77 18.94 -11.63
N GLN A 319 27.47 19.13 -11.39
CA GLN A 319 26.84 20.45 -11.23
C GLN A 319 26.84 20.90 -9.75
N ASP A 320 27.66 20.30 -8.90
CA ASP A 320 27.75 20.56 -7.46
C ASP A 320 26.41 20.48 -6.71
N VAL A 321 25.44 19.73 -7.24
CA VAL A 321 24.18 19.45 -6.56
C VAL A 321 24.34 18.16 -5.75
N GLU A 322 24.53 18.29 -4.42
CA GLU A 322 24.78 17.15 -3.55
C GLU A 322 23.55 16.24 -3.40
N PRO A 323 23.67 14.92 -3.73
CA PRO A 323 22.59 13.97 -3.53
C PRO A 323 22.25 13.82 -2.04
N ASN A 324 20.96 13.74 -1.72
CA ASN A 324 20.48 13.51 -0.37
C ASN A 324 20.18 12.02 -0.10
N VAL A 325 19.79 11.69 1.12
CA VAL A 325 19.43 10.32 1.53
C VAL A 325 18.36 9.71 0.62
N TRP A 326 17.38 10.52 0.18
CA TRP A 326 16.30 10.04 -0.71
C TRP A 326 16.82 9.67 -2.09
N THR A 327 17.72 10.48 -2.67
CA THR A 327 18.38 10.22 -3.97
C THR A 327 19.14 8.89 -3.92
N TYR A 328 20.02 8.74 -2.92
CA TYR A 328 20.80 7.52 -2.75
C TYR A 328 19.92 6.29 -2.55
N SER A 329 18.89 6.38 -1.67
CA SER A 329 18.00 5.25 -1.40
C SER A 329 17.19 4.84 -2.64
N SER A 330 16.75 5.81 -3.45
CA SER A 330 16.04 5.51 -4.71
C SER A 330 16.91 4.77 -5.73
N ILE A 331 18.18 5.14 -5.83
CA ILE A 331 19.14 4.47 -6.72
C ILE A 331 19.44 3.06 -6.21
N ILE A 332 19.68 2.92 -4.92
CA ILE A 332 19.92 1.62 -4.27
C ILE A 332 18.73 0.70 -4.47
N ASP A 333 17.51 1.18 -4.23
CA ASP A 333 16.29 0.40 -4.42
C ASP A 333 16.15 -0.11 -5.87
N ALA A 334 16.36 0.77 -6.84
CA ALA A 334 16.30 0.40 -8.26
C ALA A 334 17.38 -0.62 -8.65
N LEU A 335 18.61 -0.49 -8.15
CA LEU A 335 19.70 -1.44 -8.38
C LEU A 335 19.42 -2.79 -7.72
N CYS A 336 18.84 -2.80 -6.51
CA CYS A 336 18.42 -4.01 -5.82
C CYS A 336 17.31 -4.73 -6.61
N ASN A 337 16.32 -4.01 -7.11
CA ASN A 337 15.24 -4.56 -7.93
C ASN A 337 15.77 -5.12 -9.27
N ALA A 338 16.79 -4.48 -9.85
CA ALA A 338 17.51 -4.97 -11.04
C ALA A 338 18.50 -6.11 -10.74
N ARG A 339 18.58 -6.60 -9.48
CA ARG A 339 19.54 -7.61 -9.00
C ARG A 339 21.01 -7.24 -9.19
N ALA A 340 21.32 -5.97 -9.34
CA ALA A 340 22.67 -5.43 -9.51
C ALA A 340 23.29 -5.08 -8.14
N MET A 341 23.37 -6.07 -7.24
CA MET A 341 23.76 -5.88 -5.83
C MET A 341 25.17 -5.27 -5.68
N ASP A 342 26.11 -5.64 -6.51
CA ASP A 342 27.49 -5.11 -6.42
C ASP A 342 27.53 -3.59 -6.71
N LYS A 343 26.66 -3.13 -7.63
CA LYS A 343 26.50 -1.69 -7.90
C LYS A 343 25.79 -0.97 -6.75
N ALA A 344 24.78 -1.63 -6.15
CA ALA A 344 24.08 -1.07 -4.98
C ALA A 344 25.04 -0.91 -3.79
N GLU A 345 25.94 -1.86 -3.56
CA GLU A 345 26.99 -1.77 -2.53
C GLU A 345 27.93 -0.57 -2.78
N LEU A 346 28.35 -0.37 -4.03
CA LEU A 346 29.20 0.78 -4.38
C LEU A 346 28.51 2.11 -4.13
N VAL A 347 27.21 2.22 -4.45
CA VAL A 347 26.41 3.42 -4.19
C VAL A 347 26.24 3.65 -2.68
N LEU A 348 26.01 2.59 -1.92
CA LEU A 348 25.94 2.67 -0.44
C LEU A 348 27.29 3.15 0.15
N GLN A 349 28.39 2.61 -0.33
CA GLN A 349 29.71 3.04 0.08
C GLN A 349 29.98 4.52 -0.26
N GLN A 350 29.60 4.95 -1.45
CA GLN A 350 29.68 6.35 -1.89
C GLN A 350 28.86 7.27 -0.99
N MET A 351 27.62 6.85 -0.64
CA MET A 351 26.74 7.56 0.30
C MET A 351 27.43 7.81 1.63
N VAL A 352 28.01 6.76 2.22
CA VAL A 352 28.73 6.83 3.50
C VAL A 352 29.98 7.71 3.40
N ASN A 353 30.78 7.55 2.32
CA ASN A 353 31.99 8.35 2.09
C ASN A 353 31.71 9.84 1.93
N LYS A 354 30.55 10.20 1.38
CA LYS A 354 30.07 11.59 1.30
C LYS A 354 29.45 12.12 2.61
N GLY A 355 29.49 11.34 3.68
CA GLY A 355 28.95 11.72 5.00
C GLY A 355 27.41 11.64 5.10
N VAL A 356 26.72 11.17 4.05
CA VAL A 356 25.27 10.99 4.07
C VAL A 356 24.94 9.69 4.79
N GLN A 357 24.27 9.78 5.95
CA GLN A 357 23.99 8.61 6.76
C GLN A 357 22.83 7.79 6.20
N PRO A 358 23.01 6.46 5.96
CA PRO A 358 21.90 5.56 5.58
C PRO A 358 20.80 5.54 6.65
N ASN A 359 19.54 5.59 6.20
CA ASN A 359 18.37 5.53 7.06
C ASN A 359 17.67 4.16 6.97
N ASN A 360 16.52 4.01 7.64
CA ASN A 360 15.71 2.78 7.60
C ASN A 360 15.40 2.33 6.17
N VAL A 361 15.05 3.27 5.27
CA VAL A 361 14.71 2.95 3.88
C VAL A 361 15.92 2.37 3.16
N THR A 362 17.09 3.01 3.29
CA THR A 362 18.33 2.53 2.65
C THR A 362 18.67 1.09 3.08
N TYR A 363 18.61 0.82 4.40
CA TYR A 363 18.89 -0.53 4.91
C TYR A 363 17.85 -1.54 4.46
N ASN A 364 16.55 -1.20 4.48
CA ASN A 364 15.47 -2.08 4.04
C ASN A 364 15.62 -2.45 2.56
N CYS A 365 15.93 -1.49 1.67
CA CYS A 365 16.19 -1.76 0.25
C CYS A 365 17.36 -2.72 0.06
N MET A 366 18.48 -2.50 0.77
CA MET A 366 19.65 -3.38 0.69
C MET A 366 19.38 -4.78 1.23
N ILE A 367 18.71 -4.91 2.38
CA ILE A 367 18.37 -6.20 2.97
C ILE A 367 17.41 -6.96 2.05
N HIS A 368 16.41 -6.28 1.49
CA HIS A 368 15.50 -6.88 0.51
C HIS A 368 16.24 -7.33 -0.75
N GLY A 369 17.13 -6.50 -1.29
CA GLY A 369 17.95 -6.83 -2.46
C GLY A 369 18.84 -8.04 -2.23
N TYR A 370 19.54 -8.12 -1.09
CA TYR A 370 20.33 -9.30 -0.72
C TYR A 370 19.45 -10.54 -0.56
N SER A 371 18.28 -10.39 0.07
CA SER A 371 17.33 -11.48 0.29
C SER A 371 16.83 -12.07 -1.02
N THR A 372 16.45 -11.23 -1.99
CA THR A 372 15.98 -11.66 -3.31
C THR A 372 17.09 -12.21 -4.21
N SER A 373 18.34 -11.82 -3.96
CA SER A 373 19.54 -12.31 -4.66
C SER A 373 20.14 -13.56 -4.01
N GLY A 374 19.56 -14.07 -2.92
CA GLY A 374 20.06 -15.25 -2.21
C GLY A 374 21.32 -15.01 -1.35
N ARG A 375 21.75 -13.77 -1.17
CA ARG A 375 22.94 -13.38 -0.39
C ARG A 375 22.57 -13.14 1.08
N TRP A 376 22.10 -14.18 1.76
CA TRP A 376 21.48 -14.10 3.08
C TRP A 376 22.43 -13.76 4.22
N LYS A 377 23.71 -14.11 4.09
CA LYS A 377 24.74 -13.78 5.09
C LYS A 377 24.92 -12.27 5.17
N GLU A 378 24.94 -11.63 4.02
CA GLU A 378 25.03 -10.18 3.87
C GLU A 378 23.76 -9.49 4.37
N ALA A 379 22.58 -10.02 4.03
CA ALA A 379 21.31 -9.53 4.54
C ALA A 379 21.25 -9.54 6.09
N ALA A 380 21.63 -10.67 6.70
CA ALA A 380 21.68 -10.82 8.15
C ALA A 380 22.74 -9.92 8.81
N LYS A 381 23.87 -9.67 8.13
CA LYS A 381 24.90 -8.72 8.60
C LYS A 381 24.34 -7.30 8.64
N LEU A 382 23.72 -6.86 7.55
CA LEU A 382 23.12 -5.53 7.48
C LEU A 382 21.97 -5.35 8.47
N PHE A 383 21.16 -6.37 8.69
CA PHE A 383 20.11 -6.33 9.69
C PHE A 383 20.67 -6.11 11.10
N ARG A 384 21.75 -6.81 11.46
CA ARG A 384 22.44 -6.62 12.76
C ARG A 384 23.06 -5.23 12.86
N GLU A 385 23.65 -4.72 11.79
CA GLU A 385 24.19 -3.35 11.74
C GLU A 385 23.08 -2.32 11.91
N MET A 386 21.97 -2.46 11.19
CA MET A 386 20.77 -1.61 11.32
C MET A 386 20.29 -1.55 12.79
N LYS A 387 20.20 -2.72 13.44
CA LYS A 387 19.80 -2.82 14.85
C LYS A 387 20.82 -2.16 15.79
N SER A 388 22.14 -2.33 15.56
CA SER A 388 23.19 -1.73 16.37
C SER A 388 23.20 -0.19 16.30
N ARG A 389 22.74 0.37 15.17
CA ARG A 389 22.55 1.82 14.99
C ARG A 389 21.23 2.36 15.57
N GLY A 390 20.43 1.51 16.24
CA GLY A 390 19.12 1.89 16.78
C GLY A 390 18.03 2.12 15.72
N LEU A 391 18.30 1.75 14.46
CA LEU A 391 17.32 1.81 13.37
C LEU A 391 16.34 0.66 13.48
N ILE A 392 15.11 0.88 13.03
CA ILE A 392 14.00 -0.08 13.15
C ILE A 392 13.72 -0.69 11.79
N PRO A 393 13.95 -2.01 11.60
CA PRO A 393 13.51 -2.72 10.40
C PRO A 393 11.98 -2.62 10.26
N ASP A 394 11.50 -2.53 9.02
CA ASP A 394 10.07 -2.63 8.75
C ASP A 394 9.59 -4.09 8.76
N THR A 395 8.27 -4.26 8.83
CA THR A 395 7.61 -5.58 8.84
C THR A 395 7.98 -6.40 7.59
N SER A 396 8.06 -5.74 6.43
CA SER A 396 8.38 -6.39 5.16
C SER A 396 9.80 -6.98 5.16
N THR A 397 10.78 -6.23 5.66
CA THR A 397 12.17 -6.68 5.80
C THR A 397 12.29 -7.88 6.75
N CYS A 398 11.63 -7.82 7.91
CA CYS A 398 11.60 -8.94 8.85
C CYS A 398 10.93 -10.16 8.24
N ASN A 399 9.77 -10.00 7.59
CA ASN A 399 9.05 -11.09 6.93
C ASN A 399 9.88 -11.75 5.81
N ALA A 400 10.65 -10.99 5.04
CA ALA A 400 11.55 -11.52 4.02
C ALA A 400 12.66 -12.40 4.62
N LEU A 401 13.30 -11.94 5.71
CA LEU A 401 14.33 -12.71 6.43
C LEU A 401 13.73 -13.97 7.06
N MET A 402 12.61 -13.87 7.74
CA MET A 402 11.89 -15.01 8.33
C MET A 402 11.54 -16.05 7.27
N THR A 403 10.98 -15.62 6.13
CA THR A 403 10.62 -16.53 5.02
C THR A 403 11.83 -17.32 4.53
N TYR A 404 12.98 -16.66 4.42
CA TYR A 404 14.21 -17.37 4.04
C TYR A 404 14.62 -18.41 5.06
N HIS A 405 14.70 -18.04 6.35
CA HIS A 405 15.14 -18.95 7.40
C HIS A 405 14.19 -20.15 7.52
N CYS A 406 12.87 -19.92 7.45
CA CYS A 406 11.86 -20.98 7.46
C CYS A 406 11.99 -21.93 6.24
N LYS A 407 12.29 -21.42 5.03
CA LYS A 407 12.51 -22.26 3.84
C LYS A 407 13.75 -23.14 3.95
N HIS A 408 14.72 -22.76 4.77
CA HIS A 408 15.98 -23.49 4.94
C HIS A 408 16.04 -24.30 6.25
N GLY A 409 14.89 -24.55 6.89
CA GLY A 409 14.82 -25.35 8.09
C GLY A 409 15.51 -24.71 9.31
N ARG A 410 15.35 -23.38 9.45
CA ARG A 410 15.96 -22.59 10.53
C ARG A 410 14.90 -21.69 11.20
N SER A 411 13.78 -22.29 11.59
CA SER A 411 12.66 -21.57 12.17
C SER A 411 12.98 -20.92 13.52
N LYS A 412 13.91 -21.48 14.28
CA LYS A 412 14.39 -20.85 15.53
C LYS A 412 15.07 -19.50 15.28
N GLU A 413 15.91 -19.41 14.23
CA GLU A 413 16.52 -18.14 13.82
C GLU A 413 15.44 -17.17 13.29
N ALA A 414 14.42 -17.67 12.59
CA ALA A 414 13.28 -16.88 12.15
C ALA A 414 12.49 -16.30 13.36
N ALA A 415 12.37 -17.05 14.45
CA ALA A 415 11.72 -16.59 15.67
C ALA A 415 12.43 -15.39 16.30
N GLU A 416 13.76 -15.28 16.21
CA GLU A 416 14.51 -14.11 16.69
C GLU A 416 14.10 -12.81 15.97
N PHE A 417 13.82 -12.89 14.66
CA PHE A 417 13.31 -11.74 13.89
C PHE A 417 11.87 -11.41 14.26
N PHE A 418 11.05 -12.43 14.46
CA PHE A 418 9.66 -12.29 14.90
C PHE A 418 9.58 -11.63 16.28
N ASP A 419 10.45 -12.02 17.24
CA ASP A 419 10.50 -11.42 18.56
C ASP A 419 11.01 -9.97 18.52
N ALA A 420 11.93 -9.66 17.62
CA ALA A 420 12.38 -8.28 17.42
C ALA A 420 11.26 -7.34 16.94
N MET A 421 10.26 -7.87 16.21
CA MET A 421 9.06 -7.13 15.80
C MET A 421 8.10 -6.91 16.98
N THR A 422 8.03 -7.85 17.92
CA THR A 422 7.12 -7.81 19.09
C THR A 422 7.36 -6.62 19.97
N ALA A 423 8.61 -6.33 20.26
CA ALA A 423 9.02 -5.24 21.15
C ALA A 423 8.46 -3.86 20.75
N LYS A 424 7.88 -3.75 19.54
CA LYS A 424 7.41 -2.48 18.93
C LYS A 424 5.98 -2.53 18.37
N GLY A 425 5.23 -3.62 18.58
CA GLY A 425 3.84 -3.74 18.12
C GLY A 425 3.65 -3.84 16.59
N HIS A 426 4.69 -4.25 15.85
CA HIS A 426 4.67 -4.35 14.38
C HIS A 426 4.38 -5.75 13.84
N ARG A 427 3.78 -6.63 14.65
CA ARG A 427 3.33 -7.95 14.18
C ARG A 427 2.10 -7.81 13.29
N ASP A 428 2.02 -8.64 12.27
CA ASP A 428 0.83 -8.82 11.43
C ASP A 428 0.53 -10.32 11.27
N VAL A 429 -0.64 -10.64 10.76
CA VAL A 429 -1.07 -12.03 10.50
C VAL A 429 -0.07 -12.75 9.57
N ILE A 430 0.53 -12.02 8.62
CA ILE A 430 1.50 -12.57 7.68
C ILE A 430 2.76 -13.06 8.40
N SER A 431 3.27 -12.30 9.39
CA SER A 431 4.42 -12.69 10.20
C SER A 431 4.16 -14.00 10.96
N TYR A 432 2.96 -14.14 11.55
CA TYR A 432 2.53 -15.38 12.18
C TYR A 432 2.48 -16.55 11.19
N CYS A 433 1.85 -16.36 10.02
CA CYS A 433 1.77 -17.39 8.97
C CYS A 433 3.14 -17.88 8.51
N ILE A 434 4.11 -16.98 8.31
CA ILE A 434 5.47 -17.33 7.89
C ILE A 434 6.13 -18.25 8.92
N LEU A 435 6.06 -17.90 10.19
CA LEU A 435 6.71 -18.66 11.26
C LEU A 435 5.97 -19.98 11.55
N LEU A 436 4.61 -19.97 11.54
CA LEU A 436 3.81 -21.20 11.64
C LEU A 436 4.17 -22.18 10.52
N HIS A 437 4.28 -21.70 9.29
CA HIS A 437 4.69 -22.53 8.17
C HIS A 437 6.14 -23.05 8.31
N GLY A 438 7.03 -22.25 8.90
CA GLY A 438 8.39 -22.67 9.23
C GLY A 438 8.40 -23.84 10.22
N TYR A 439 7.73 -23.70 11.35
CA TYR A 439 7.59 -24.74 12.35
C TYR A 439 6.89 -25.99 11.81
N ALA A 440 5.84 -25.81 10.99
CA ALA A 440 5.15 -26.91 10.30
C ALA A 440 6.11 -27.76 9.44
N ASN A 441 6.95 -27.10 8.62
CA ASN A 441 7.91 -27.78 7.75
C ASN A 441 9.00 -28.52 8.53
N GLU A 442 9.47 -27.97 9.65
CA GLU A 442 10.46 -28.60 10.52
C GLU A 442 9.83 -29.68 11.43
N GLY A 443 8.52 -29.64 11.60
CA GLY A 443 7.77 -30.54 12.50
C GLY A 443 7.89 -30.18 13.97
N CYS A 444 8.12 -28.91 14.28
CA CYS A 444 8.14 -28.36 15.63
C CYS A 444 6.72 -28.03 16.09
N PHE A 445 5.89 -29.06 16.35
CA PHE A 445 4.46 -28.89 16.65
C PHE A 445 4.19 -28.13 17.95
N ALA A 446 5.01 -28.34 19.00
CA ALA A 446 4.86 -27.63 20.26
C ALA A 446 5.01 -26.10 20.03
N ASP A 447 6.11 -25.69 19.37
CA ASP A 447 6.36 -24.27 19.07
C ASP A 447 5.26 -23.70 18.15
N MET A 448 4.74 -24.52 17.22
CA MET A 448 3.66 -24.13 16.30
C MET A 448 2.35 -23.84 17.05
N ILE A 449 1.95 -24.69 18.00
CA ILE A 449 0.73 -24.51 18.81
C ILE A 449 0.89 -23.35 19.78
N ASP A 450 2.06 -23.21 20.42
CA ASP A 450 2.34 -22.08 21.31
C ASP A 450 2.28 -20.75 20.55
N LEU A 451 2.79 -20.71 19.31
CA LEU A 451 2.71 -19.55 18.45
C LEU A 451 1.25 -19.22 18.04
N PHE A 452 0.45 -20.25 17.72
CA PHE A 452 -0.96 -20.09 17.41
C PHE A 452 -1.75 -19.53 18.60
N ASN A 453 -1.56 -20.09 19.79
CA ASN A 453 -2.17 -19.59 21.01
C ASN A 453 -1.74 -18.16 21.35
N SER A 454 -0.45 -17.83 21.10
CA SER A 454 0.07 -16.47 21.24
C SER A 454 -0.59 -15.50 20.26
N MET A 455 -0.87 -15.92 19.03
CA MET A 455 -1.57 -15.11 18.03
C MET A 455 -2.96 -14.70 18.54
N GLU A 456 -3.74 -15.64 19.03
CA GLU A 456 -5.09 -15.39 19.55
C GLU A 456 -5.06 -14.54 20.82
N SER A 457 -4.14 -14.80 21.74
CA SER A 457 -4.00 -14.03 22.98
C SER A 457 -3.58 -12.58 22.74
N ASN A 458 -2.89 -12.30 21.64
CA ASN A 458 -2.54 -10.95 21.19
C ASN A 458 -3.66 -10.25 20.39
N GLY A 459 -4.85 -10.87 20.28
CA GLY A 459 -6.02 -10.31 19.63
C GLY A 459 -6.02 -10.40 18.09
N PHE A 460 -5.13 -11.21 17.51
CA PHE A 460 -5.16 -11.51 16.08
C PHE A 460 -6.12 -12.66 15.81
N VAL A 461 -7.07 -12.46 14.91
CA VAL A 461 -8.01 -13.49 14.49
C VAL A 461 -7.35 -14.39 13.46
N ALA A 462 -7.34 -15.71 13.72
CA ALA A 462 -6.87 -16.69 12.77
C ALA A 462 -7.81 -16.74 11.56
N ASP A 463 -7.24 -16.58 10.37
CA ASP A 463 -7.97 -16.67 9.11
C ASP A 463 -7.92 -18.09 8.53
N CYS A 464 -8.60 -18.29 7.39
CA CYS A 464 -8.61 -19.55 6.67
C CYS A 464 -7.20 -20.05 6.31
N HIS A 465 -6.25 -19.15 6.10
CA HIS A 465 -4.88 -19.51 5.74
C HIS A 465 -4.11 -20.10 6.92
N VAL A 466 -4.23 -19.49 8.11
CA VAL A 466 -3.63 -19.99 9.34
C VAL A 466 -4.12 -21.42 9.64
N PHE A 467 -5.44 -21.64 9.64
CA PHE A 467 -6.02 -22.96 9.85
C PHE A 467 -5.53 -23.98 8.82
N THR A 468 -5.44 -23.60 7.55
CA THR A 468 -4.95 -24.48 6.48
C THR A 468 -3.48 -24.89 6.71
N ILE A 469 -2.62 -24.00 7.22
CA ILE A 469 -1.23 -24.34 7.58
C ILE A 469 -1.20 -25.39 8.69
N LEU A 470 -2.02 -25.22 9.74
CA LEU A 470 -2.10 -26.19 10.85
C LEU A 470 -2.59 -27.56 10.35
N ILE A 471 -3.70 -27.58 9.60
CA ILE A 471 -4.27 -28.81 9.03
C ILE A 471 -3.24 -29.52 8.14
N ASP A 472 -2.55 -28.81 7.26
CA ASP A 472 -1.53 -29.36 6.36
C ASP A 472 -0.34 -29.97 7.15
N ALA A 473 0.07 -29.29 8.23
CA ALA A 473 1.16 -29.75 9.07
C ALA A 473 0.86 -31.11 9.72
N TYR A 474 -0.31 -31.24 10.36
CA TYR A 474 -0.76 -32.49 10.99
C TYR A 474 -1.02 -33.59 9.94
N ALA A 475 -1.69 -33.24 8.84
CA ALA A 475 -2.01 -34.16 7.76
C ALA A 475 -0.76 -34.74 7.06
N LYS A 476 0.30 -33.97 6.88
CA LYS A 476 1.58 -34.43 6.31
C LYS A 476 2.31 -35.45 7.20
N ARG A 477 2.08 -35.40 8.51
CA ARG A 477 2.64 -36.36 9.48
C ARG A 477 1.75 -37.57 9.71
N GLY A 478 0.62 -37.67 9.02
CA GLY A 478 -0.33 -38.78 9.17
C GLY A 478 -1.24 -38.65 10.39
N MET A 479 -1.16 -37.56 11.16
CA MET A 479 -2.02 -37.26 12.30
C MET A 479 -3.32 -36.65 11.80
N MET A 480 -4.14 -37.49 11.13
CA MET A 480 -5.33 -36.99 10.41
C MET A 480 -6.48 -36.66 11.36
N ASP A 481 -6.56 -37.35 12.49
CA ASP A 481 -7.64 -37.12 13.45
C ASP A 481 -7.48 -35.77 14.13
N GLU A 482 -6.25 -35.37 14.46
CA GLU A 482 -5.91 -34.04 14.96
C GLU A 482 -6.15 -32.95 13.89
N ALA A 483 -5.79 -33.23 12.63
CA ALA A 483 -6.07 -32.32 11.52
C ALA A 483 -7.58 -32.10 11.35
N MET A 484 -8.40 -33.14 11.55
CA MET A 484 -9.86 -33.04 11.49
C MET A 484 -10.46 -32.29 12.69
N LEU A 485 -9.86 -32.37 13.88
CA LEU A 485 -10.25 -31.55 15.02
C LEU A 485 -10.03 -30.06 14.71
N ILE A 486 -8.88 -29.70 14.14
CA ILE A 486 -8.57 -28.32 13.75
C ILE A 486 -9.53 -27.84 12.64
N PHE A 487 -9.87 -28.71 11.69
CA PHE A 487 -10.86 -28.41 10.65
C PHE A 487 -12.24 -28.11 11.24
N THR A 488 -12.64 -28.84 12.29
CA THR A 488 -13.90 -28.60 13.00
C THR A 488 -13.85 -27.30 13.80
N GLU A 489 -12.76 -27.05 14.55
CA GLU A 489 -12.53 -25.81 15.29
C GLU A 489 -12.59 -24.57 14.39
N MET A 490 -12.00 -24.66 13.19
CA MET A 490 -12.08 -23.60 12.16
C MET A 490 -13.54 -23.20 11.90
N ARG A 491 -14.42 -24.17 11.75
CA ARG A 491 -15.85 -23.95 11.48
C ARG A 491 -16.59 -23.40 12.70
N GLU A 492 -16.30 -23.91 13.88
CA GLU A 492 -16.87 -23.42 15.15
C GLU A 492 -16.51 -21.95 15.41
N LYS A 493 -15.31 -21.53 15.01
CA LYS A 493 -14.87 -20.13 15.05
C LYS A 493 -15.48 -19.27 13.92
N GLY A 494 -16.35 -19.83 13.07
CA GLY A 494 -17.03 -19.11 12.00
C GLY A 494 -16.17 -18.85 10.76
N VAL A 495 -14.99 -19.50 10.67
CA VAL A 495 -14.10 -19.38 9.51
C VAL A 495 -14.48 -20.44 8.48
N SER A 496 -14.97 -20.02 7.31
CA SER A 496 -15.39 -20.94 6.25
C SER A 496 -14.20 -21.55 5.51
N PRO A 497 -14.12 -22.91 5.40
CA PRO A 497 -13.10 -23.57 4.61
C PRO A 497 -13.21 -23.18 3.14
N ASN A 498 -12.07 -22.94 2.50
CA ASN A 498 -11.99 -22.62 1.08
C ASN A 498 -11.51 -23.84 0.26
N VAL A 499 -11.40 -23.65 -1.07
CA VAL A 499 -10.91 -24.70 -1.99
C VAL A 499 -9.57 -25.28 -1.57
N VAL A 500 -8.66 -24.46 -1.03
CA VAL A 500 -7.32 -24.90 -0.61
C VAL A 500 -7.42 -25.79 0.63
N THR A 501 -8.23 -25.40 1.62
CA THR A 501 -8.46 -26.17 2.83
C THR A 501 -9.03 -27.55 2.51
N TYR A 502 -10.12 -27.60 1.72
CA TYR A 502 -10.71 -28.87 1.28
C TYR A 502 -9.73 -29.73 0.47
N SER A 503 -8.99 -29.12 -0.47
CA SER A 503 -7.97 -29.81 -1.27
C SER A 503 -6.89 -30.45 -0.39
N THR A 504 -6.44 -29.73 0.65
CA THR A 504 -5.44 -30.24 1.60
C THR A 504 -5.96 -31.45 2.39
N VAL A 505 -7.18 -31.36 2.93
CA VAL A 505 -7.81 -32.45 3.67
C VAL A 505 -8.06 -33.66 2.78
N ILE A 506 -8.67 -33.48 1.60
CA ILE A 506 -8.97 -34.55 0.66
C ILE A 506 -7.69 -35.24 0.18
N ALA A 507 -6.65 -34.48 -0.17
CA ALA A 507 -5.37 -35.05 -0.57
C ALA A 507 -4.70 -35.88 0.53
N ALA A 508 -4.80 -35.44 1.78
CA ALA A 508 -4.29 -36.19 2.92
C ALA A 508 -5.06 -37.49 3.18
N LEU A 509 -6.40 -37.43 3.17
CA LEU A 509 -7.26 -38.60 3.33
C LEU A 509 -7.02 -39.64 2.21
N CYS A 510 -6.88 -39.20 0.97
CA CYS A 510 -6.54 -40.07 -0.16
C CYS A 510 -5.17 -40.73 0.01
N ARG A 511 -4.15 -40.02 0.49
CA ARG A 511 -2.83 -40.59 0.77
C ARG A 511 -2.86 -41.66 1.87
N LEU A 512 -3.71 -41.47 2.86
CA LEU A 512 -3.88 -42.43 3.98
C LEU A 512 -4.83 -43.58 3.68
N GLY A 513 -5.43 -43.61 2.47
CA GLY A 513 -6.38 -44.64 2.07
C GLY A 513 -7.78 -44.50 2.68
N ARG A 514 -8.06 -43.39 3.36
CA ARG A 514 -9.39 -43.08 3.95
C ARG A 514 -10.31 -42.51 2.87
N LEU A 515 -10.63 -43.32 1.84
CA LEU A 515 -11.33 -42.85 0.65
C LEU A 515 -12.79 -42.47 0.93
N SER A 516 -13.47 -43.16 1.86
CA SER A 516 -14.83 -42.80 2.31
C SER A 516 -14.86 -41.38 2.88
N ASP A 517 -13.93 -41.09 3.78
CA ASP A 517 -13.86 -39.79 4.42
C ASP A 517 -13.48 -38.69 3.43
N ALA A 518 -12.63 -39.02 2.44
CA ALA A 518 -12.29 -38.10 1.35
C ALA A 518 -13.51 -37.76 0.50
N MET A 519 -14.39 -38.75 0.22
CA MET A 519 -15.66 -38.54 -0.48
C MET A 519 -16.64 -37.68 0.32
N ASP A 520 -16.74 -37.92 1.63
CA ASP A 520 -17.59 -37.12 2.51
C ASP A 520 -17.16 -35.64 2.48
N ARG A 521 -15.84 -35.38 2.53
CA ARG A 521 -15.32 -33.99 2.42
C ARG A 521 -15.52 -33.38 1.02
N PHE A 522 -15.45 -34.20 -0.03
CA PHE A 522 -15.73 -33.73 -1.40
C PHE A 522 -17.22 -33.37 -1.56
N ASN A 523 -18.12 -34.21 -1.05
CA ASN A 523 -19.56 -33.92 -1.08
C ASN A 523 -19.88 -32.68 -0.26
N GLU A 524 -19.35 -32.57 0.98
CA GLU A 524 -19.51 -31.38 1.81
C GLU A 524 -19.03 -30.11 1.11
N MET A 525 -17.86 -30.15 0.43
CA MET A 525 -17.34 -29.04 -0.34
C MET A 525 -18.32 -28.56 -1.41
N THR A 526 -18.94 -29.50 -2.15
CA THR A 526 -19.92 -29.19 -3.19
C THR A 526 -21.24 -28.68 -2.64
N ASP A 527 -21.72 -29.25 -1.54
CA ASP A 527 -22.94 -28.84 -0.83
C ASP A 527 -22.82 -27.42 -0.26
N MET A 528 -21.62 -27.06 0.20
CA MET A 528 -21.31 -25.68 0.65
C MET A 528 -21.09 -24.71 -0.52
N GLY A 529 -21.25 -25.14 -1.75
CA GLY A 529 -21.10 -24.31 -2.95
C GLY A 529 -19.65 -23.99 -3.33
N VAL A 530 -18.66 -24.61 -2.68
CA VAL A 530 -17.24 -24.45 -2.99
C VAL A 530 -16.89 -25.31 -4.21
N GLN A 531 -16.56 -24.69 -5.32
CA GLN A 531 -16.28 -25.40 -6.58
C GLN A 531 -14.94 -26.15 -6.53
N PRO A 532 -14.92 -27.49 -6.76
CA PRO A 532 -13.70 -28.25 -6.85
C PRO A 532 -12.82 -27.80 -8.03
N ASN A 533 -11.53 -27.69 -7.79
CA ASN A 533 -10.54 -27.38 -8.81
C ASN A 533 -9.78 -28.63 -9.29
N THR A 534 -8.91 -28.47 -10.28
CA THR A 534 -8.07 -29.55 -10.84
C THR A 534 -7.31 -30.31 -9.75
N ALA A 535 -6.80 -29.62 -8.70
CA ALA A 535 -6.03 -30.26 -7.63
C ALA A 535 -6.88 -31.23 -6.79
N VAL A 536 -8.14 -30.89 -6.50
CA VAL A 536 -9.08 -31.78 -5.79
C VAL A 536 -9.33 -33.05 -6.59
N TYR A 537 -9.66 -32.92 -7.87
CA TYR A 537 -9.89 -34.09 -8.73
C TYR A 537 -8.63 -34.94 -8.90
N HIS A 538 -7.45 -34.32 -9.08
CA HIS A 538 -6.19 -35.06 -9.16
C HIS A 538 -5.94 -35.87 -7.89
N SER A 539 -6.19 -35.29 -6.72
CA SER A 539 -6.01 -35.99 -5.43
C SER A 539 -6.95 -37.20 -5.30
N LEU A 540 -8.23 -37.04 -5.69
CA LEU A 540 -9.21 -38.12 -5.69
C LEU A 540 -8.84 -39.22 -6.72
N ILE A 541 -8.56 -38.83 -7.98
CA ILE A 541 -8.17 -39.77 -9.03
C ILE A 541 -6.92 -40.56 -8.60
N GLN A 542 -5.91 -39.90 -8.06
CA GLN A 542 -4.70 -40.55 -7.56
C GLN A 542 -5.03 -41.51 -6.43
N GLY A 543 -5.80 -41.09 -5.42
CA GLY A 543 -6.20 -41.93 -4.29
C GLY A 543 -6.96 -43.17 -4.74
N PHE A 544 -7.97 -43.04 -5.62
CA PHE A 544 -8.76 -44.17 -6.12
C PHE A 544 -7.96 -45.09 -7.06
N CYS A 545 -7.04 -44.54 -7.88
CA CYS A 545 -6.09 -45.34 -8.67
C CYS A 545 -5.19 -46.20 -7.77
N MET A 546 -4.64 -45.59 -6.70
CA MET A 546 -3.78 -46.32 -5.76
C MET A 546 -4.50 -47.47 -5.06
N HIS A 547 -5.80 -47.38 -4.83
CA HIS A 547 -6.61 -48.43 -4.20
C HIS A 547 -7.35 -49.34 -5.20
N GLY A 548 -7.20 -49.10 -6.52
CA GLY A 548 -7.72 -49.97 -7.58
C GLY A 548 -9.19 -49.78 -7.94
N ASP A 549 -9.85 -48.74 -7.43
CA ASP A 549 -11.24 -48.40 -7.79
C ASP A 549 -11.27 -47.55 -9.07
N LEU A 550 -11.12 -48.21 -10.19
CA LEU A 550 -11.08 -47.60 -11.51
C LEU A 550 -12.47 -47.14 -12.02
N VAL A 551 -13.54 -47.62 -11.39
CA VAL A 551 -14.90 -47.16 -11.69
C VAL A 551 -15.07 -45.72 -11.25
N LYS A 552 -14.66 -45.42 -10.01
CA LYS A 552 -14.68 -44.06 -9.46
C LYS A 552 -13.76 -43.11 -10.23
N VAL A 553 -12.59 -43.60 -10.67
CA VAL A 553 -11.68 -42.78 -11.50
C VAL A 553 -12.37 -42.34 -12.80
N LYS A 554 -13.12 -43.23 -13.48
CA LYS A 554 -13.89 -42.86 -14.68
C LYS A 554 -14.93 -41.80 -14.39
N GLU A 555 -15.66 -41.95 -13.28
CA GLU A 555 -16.68 -41.00 -12.87
C GLU A 555 -16.05 -39.59 -12.69
N PHE A 556 -14.92 -39.48 -11.97
CA PHE A 556 -14.26 -38.21 -11.76
C PHE A 556 -13.70 -37.57 -13.03
N VAL A 557 -13.10 -38.36 -13.92
CA VAL A 557 -12.62 -37.84 -15.22
C VAL A 557 -13.78 -37.33 -16.06
N SER A 558 -14.92 -38.06 -16.08
CA SER A 558 -16.12 -37.63 -16.79
C SER A 558 -16.72 -36.36 -16.17
N GLU A 559 -16.74 -36.27 -14.83
CA GLU A 559 -17.24 -35.11 -14.10
C GLU A 559 -16.40 -33.87 -14.36
N MET A 560 -15.06 -34.01 -14.37
CA MET A 560 -14.14 -32.91 -14.72
C MET A 560 -14.46 -32.36 -16.11
N MET A 561 -14.63 -33.25 -17.10
CA MET A 561 -14.93 -32.85 -18.47
C MET A 561 -16.28 -32.14 -18.56
N ASN A 562 -17.31 -32.66 -17.87
CA ASN A 562 -18.63 -32.03 -17.84
C ASN A 562 -18.66 -30.67 -17.20
N LYS A 563 -17.75 -30.42 -16.23
CA LYS A 563 -17.59 -29.12 -15.55
C LYS A 563 -16.61 -28.17 -16.29
N GLY A 564 -16.12 -28.57 -17.48
CA GLY A 564 -15.16 -27.78 -18.27
C GLY A 564 -13.76 -27.67 -17.64
N ILE A 565 -13.44 -28.56 -16.68
CA ILE A 565 -12.10 -28.66 -16.08
C ILE A 565 -11.25 -29.54 -17.00
N PRO A 566 -10.01 -29.12 -17.36
CA PRO A 566 -9.14 -29.93 -18.20
C PRO A 566 -8.92 -31.32 -17.60
N ARG A 567 -9.03 -32.36 -18.43
CA ARG A 567 -8.71 -33.74 -18.00
C ARG A 567 -7.23 -33.83 -17.59
N PRO A 568 -6.89 -34.78 -16.68
CA PRO A 568 -5.50 -35.02 -16.31
C PRO A 568 -4.63 -35.29 -17.54
N ASP A 569 -3.44 -34.75 -17.55
CA ASP A 569 -2.47 -34.91 -18.63
C ASP A 569 -1.67 -36.22 -18.52
N ILE A 570 -0.89 -36.50 -19.56
CA ILE A 570 -0.02 -37.68 -19.61
C ILE A 570 0.99 -37.68 -18.46
N ALA A 571 1.51 -36.52 -18.06
CA ALA A 571 2.46 -36.39 -16.99
C ALA A 571 1.86 -36.83 -15.64
N PHE A 572 0.60 -36.47 -15.39
CA PHE A 572 -0.12 -36.88 -14.19
C PHE A 572 -0.28 -38.42 -14.14
N PHE A 573 -0.81 -39.06 -15.20
CA PHE A 573 -0.98 -40.50 -15.24
C PHE A 573 0.36 -41.26 -15.17
N THR A 574 1.41 -40.74 -15.80
CA THR A 574 2.76 -41.29 -15.70
C THR A 574 3.24 -41.29 -14.24
N SER A 575 2.96 -40.20 -13.49
CA SER A 575 3.28 -40.11 -12.06
C SER A 575 2.51 -41.14 -11.23
N VAL A 576 1.21 -41.32 -11.50
CA VAL A 576 0.37 -42.34 -10.85
C VAL A 576 0.87 -43.75 -11.14
N ILE A 577 1.16 -44.07 -12.40
CA ILE A 577 1.70 -45.37 -12.81
C ILE A 577 3.05 -45.65 -12.13
N ASN A 578 3.96 -44.68 -12.09
CA ASN A 578 5.24 -44.81 -11.40
C ASN A 578 5.05 -45.08 -9.89
N SER A 579 4.08 -44.44 -9.25
CA SER A 579 3.75 -44.68 -7.85
C SER A 579 3.21 -46.10 -7.64
N LEU A 580 2.28 -46.55 -8.49
CA LEU A 580 1.72 -47.91 -8.45
C LEU A 580 2.80 -48.97 -8.65
N CYS A 581 3.73 -48.76 -9.59
CA CYS A 581 4.84 -49.66 -9.84
C CYS A 581 5.80 -49.74 -8.63
N LYS A 582 6.07 -48.61 -7.96
CA LYS A 582 6.92 -48.57 -6.74
C LYS A 582 6.31 -49.33 -5.58
N GLU A 583 4.97 -49.36 -5.48
CA GLU A 583 4.23 -50.10 -4.47
C GLU A 583 3.97 -51.57 -4.86
N GLY A 584 4.48 -52.02 -6.00
CA GLY A 584 4.31 -53.40 -6.49
C GLY A 584 2.91 -53.73 -7.04
N ARG A 585 2.03 -52.73 -7.25
CA ARG A 585 0.65 -52.87 -7.74
C ARG A 585 0.60 -52.84 -9.26
N VAL A 586 1.34 -53.78 -9.92
CA VAL A 586 1.56 -53.79 -11.36
C VAL A 586 0.25 -53.92 -12.17
N MET A 587 -0.73 -54.68 -11.66
CA MET A 587 -2.02 -54.83 -12.34
C MET A 587 -2.79 -53.51 -12.44
N ASN A 588 -2.80 -52.73 -11.37
CA ASN A 588 -3.43 -51.40 -11.34
C ASN A 588 -2.68 -50.41 -12.24
N ALA A 589 -1.37 -50.51 -12.31
CA ALA A 589 -0.53 -49.70 -13.22
C ALA A 589 -0.84 -50.03 -14.70
N GLN A 590 -0.99 -51.32 -15.03
CA GLN A 590 -1.33 -51.76 -16.38
C GLN A 590 -2.70 -51.26 -16.83
N VAL A 591 -3.70 -51.30 -15.94
CA VAL A 591 -5.04 -50.76 -16.25
C VAL A 591 -5.00 -49.22 -16.35
N SER A 592 -4.22 -48.55 -15.53
CA SER A 592 -4.04 -47.07 -15.63
C SER A 592 -3.39 -46.65 -16.95
N LEU A 593 -2.55 -47.51 -17.55
CA LEU A 593 -1.97 -47.31 -18.89
C LEU A 593 -3.03 -47.27 -20.00
N THR A 594 -4.17 -47.95 -19.85
CA THR A 594 -5.25 -47.95 -20.86
C THR A 594 -6.00 -46.61 -20.93
N TRP A 595 -5.69 -45.66 -20.04
CA TRP A 595 -6.29 -44.33 -19.98
C TRP A 595 -5.43 -43.24 -20.66
N LEU A 596 -4.18 -43.53 -20.95
CA LEU A 596 -3.28 -42.69 -21.73
C LEU A 596 -3.60 -42.81 -23.22
#